data_171b1d7e0821c26bc10c2245436f153c
#
_entry.id   171b1d7e0821c26bc10c2245436f153c
#
_cell.length_a   1.000
_cell.length_b   1.000
_cell.length_c   1.000
_cell.angle_alpha   90.00
_cell.angle_beta   90.00
_cell.angle_gamma   90.00
#
_symmetry.space_group_name_H-M   'P 1'
#
loop_
_entity.id
_entity.type
_entity.pdbx_description
1 polymer ?
#
loop_
_entity_poly.entity_id
_entity_poly.type
_entity_poly.pdbx_seq_one_letter_code
_entity_poly.pdbx_strand_id
1 'polypeptide(L)'
;MPFTPSHIAAILPFVRSPLAPAALVIGSMVPDLPYFLPLGIPRELTHSIPGVPLADLPMGILVLALWALVFRAPVMDFAPEWLRARFRLPTRRLNWRPSLRQMSVTLVSLLVGIATHLLWDAFTHPDGWVVLQIASLRAQLGPFTVYRWAQYVSSIGGLMIFAMWAAGWVRRTPPVENRVLETDS
;
A
#
# COMPACT_ATOMS: atom_id res chain seq x y z
N MET A 1 16.72 -3.53 -0.31
CA MET A 1 15.34 -3.03 -0.25
C MET A 1 14.45 -4.19 0.09
N PRO A 2 13.52 -4.11 1.07
CA PRO A 2 12.41 -5.03 1.11
C PRO A 2 11.68 -4.87 -0.21
N PHE A 3 11.09 -5.94 -0.69
CA PHE A 3 10.31 -5.86 -1.91
C PHE A 3 9.09 -4.97 -1.63
N THR A 4 9.06 -3.75 -2.18
CA THR A 4 8.04 -2.71 -1.89
C THR A 4 6.60 -3.24 -1.83
N PRO A 5 6.15 -4.17 -2.72
CA PRO A 5 4.82 -4.78 -2.60
C PRO A 5 4.55 -5.53 -1.29
N SER A 6 5.57 -5.95 -0.54
CA SER A 6 5.37 -6.62 0.76
C SER A 6 4.77 -5.70 1.83
N HIS A 7 4.98 -4.36 1.70
CA HIS A 7 4.40 -3.36 2.60
C HIS A 7 2.87 -3.34 2.57
N ILE A 8 2.24 -3.85 1.50
CA ILE A 8 0.78 -4.01 1.44
C ILE A 8 0.28 -4.90 2.59
N ALA A 9 1.08 -5.84 3.08
CA ALA A 9 0.68 -6.65 4.23
C ALA A 9 0.42 -5.82 5.49
N ALA A 10 1.16 -4.73 5.69
CA ALA A 10 1.01 -3.87 6.87
C ALA A 10 -0.31 -3.10 6.90
N ILE A 11 -0.93 -2.85 5.75
CA ILE A 11 -2.20 -2.13 5.66
C ILE A 11 -3.43 -3.05 5.72
N LEU A 12 -3.26 -4.36 5.64
CA LEU A 12 -4.39 -5.32 5.62
C LEU A 12 -5.33 -5.20 6.83
N PRO A 13 -4.86 -4.93 8.07
CA PRO A 13 -5.74 -4.70 9.21
C PRO A 13 -6.71 -3.53 9.00
N PHE A 14 -6.32 -2.54 8.19
CA PHE A 14 -7.09 -1.32 7.94
C PHE A 14 -8.05 -1.42 6.75
N VAL A 15 -7.95 -2.45 5.91
CA VAL A 15 -8.77 -2.59 4.68
C VAL A 15 -10.28 -2.70 4.98
N ARG A 16 -10.64 -3.17 6.19
CA ARG A 16 -12.04 -3.26 6.64
C ARG A 16 -12.51 -2.05 7.44
N SER A 17 -11.64 -1.07 7.68
CA SER A 17 -11.99 0.18 8.35
C SER A 17 -12.66 1.16 7.36
N PRO A 18 -13.18 2.31 7.83
CA PRO A 18 -13.73 3.34 6.96
C PRO A 18 -12.71 4.04 6.04
N LEU A 19 -11.44 3.62 6.09
CA LEU A 19 -10.36 4.20 5.28
C LEU A 19 -10.48 3.78 3.81
N ALA A 20 -9.89 4.57 2.92
CA ALA A 20 -9.90 4.34 1.47
C ALA A 20 -8.81 3.31 1.08
N PRO A 21 -9.16 2.07 0.65
CA PRO A 21 -8.15 1.02 0.42
C PRO A 21 -7.10 1.39 -0.63
N ALA A 22 -7.49 2.06 -1.74
CA ALA A 22 -6.55 2.50 -2.76
C ALA A 22 -5.53 3.51 -2.20
N ALA A 23 -5.97 4.43 -1.35
CA ALA A 23 -5.08 5.39 -0.71
C ALA A 23 -4.14 4.74 0.31
N LEU A 24 -4.63 3.73 1.07
CA LEU A 24 -3.79 2.93 1.97
C LEU A 24 -2.67 2.22 1.20
N VAL A 25 -3.01 1.53 0.10
CA VAL A 25 -2.03 0.82 -0.74
C VAL A 25 -1.02 1.78 -1.34
N ILE A 26 -1.48 2.89 -1.93
CA ILE A 26 -0.60 3.89 -2.52
C ILE A 26 0.32 4.48 -1.45
N GLY A 27 -0.22 4.87 -0.30
CA GLY A 27 0.56 5.40 0.82
C GLY A 27 1.65 4.44 1.29
N SER A 28 1.35 3.11 1.36
CA SER A 28 2.33 2.10 1.77
C SER A 28 3.42 1.82 0.73
N MET A 29 3.35 2.39 -0.47
CA MET A 29 4.33 2.19 -1.55
C MET A 29 5.05 3.48 -1.95
N VAL A 30 4.46 4.62 -1.69
CA VAL A 30 4.94 5.92 -2.17
C VAL A 30 6.33 6.31 -1.68
N PRO A 31 6.78 6.04 -0.44
CA PRO A 31 8.13 6.39 -0.02
C PRO A 31 9.23 5.74 -0.88
N ASP A 32 8.94 4.59 -1.48
CA ASP A 32 9.84 3.88 -2.38
C ASP A 32 9.70 4.29 -3.85
N LEU A 33 8.72 5.12 -4.21
CA LEU A 33 8.46 5.50 -5.60
C LEU A 33 9.67 6.07 -6.34
N PRO A 34 10.54 6.90 -5.72
CA PRO A 34 11.73 7.42 -6.36
C PRO A 34 12.75 6.36 -6.80
N TYR A 35 12.68 5.13 -6.28
CA TYR A 35 13.54 4.04 -6.76
C TYR A 35 13.11 3.49 -8.12
N PHE A 36 11.84 3.62 -8.45
CA PHE A 36 11.27 3.12 -9.70
C PHE A 36 11.19 4.19 -10.78
N LEU A 37 11.15 5.45 -10.36
CA LEU A 37 11.05 6.61 -11.25
C LEU A 37 12.18 7.58 -10.96
N PRO A 38 12.85 8.14 -11.99
CA PRO A 38 13.97 9.06 -11.82
C PRO A 38 13.48 10.46 -11.42
N LEU A 39 12.87 10.57 -10.23
CA LEU A 39 12.25 11.82 -9.75
C LEU A 39 13.27 12.79 -9.13
N GLY A 40 14.53 12.37 -8.94
CA GLY A 40 15.56 13.20 -8.27
C GLY A 40 15.29 13.45 -6.78
N ILE A 41 14.36 12.72 -6.16
CA ILE A 41 14.04 12.84 -4.74
C ILE A 41 14.89 11.83 -3.96
N PRO A 42 15.75 12.27 -3.02
CA PRO A 42 16.62 11.37 -2.27
C PRO A 42 15.80 10.55 -1.25
N ARG A 43 16.26 9.31 -1.00
CA ARG A 43 15.64 8.39 -0.03
C ARG A 43 15.58 9.00 1.37
N GLU A 44 16.62 9.69 1.76
CA GLU A 44 16.75 10.35 3.08
C GLU A 44 15.60 11.32 3.33
N LEU A 45 15.04 11.92 2.29
CA LEU A 45 13.84 12.75 2.39
C LEU A 45 12.59 11.91 2.53
N THR A 46 12.31 10.96 1.61
CA THR A 46 11.07 10.16 1.61
C THR A 46 10.96 9.22 2.82
N HIS A 47 12.07 8.88 3.49
CA HIS A 47 12.10 8.06 4.70
C HIS A 47 12.33 8.89 5.97
N SER A 48 11.90 10.15 5.96
CA SER A 48 12.01 11.07 7.10
C SER A 48 10.65 11.68 7.46
N ILE A 49 10.50 12.10 8.72
CA ILE A 49 9.27 12.79 9.17
C ILE A 49 8.97 14.05 8.34
N PRO A 50 9.96 14.93 8.05
CA PRO A 50 9.73 16.08 7.16
C PRO A 50 9.36 15.68 5.72
N GLY A 51 9.84 14.54 5.24
CA GLY A 51 9.53 14.02 3.91
C GLY A 51 8.07 13.66 3.71
N VAL A 52 7.38 13.28 4.79
CA VAL A 52 5.95 12.94 4.71
C VAL A 52 5.13 14.08 4.09
N PRO A 53 5.12 15.32 4.61
CA PRO A 53 4.38 16.42 3.99
C PRO A 53 5.05 16.99 2.73
N LEU A 54 6.38 16.92 2.59
CA LEU A 54 7.10 17.58 1.52
C LEU A 54 7.22 16.75 0.24
N ALA A 55 7.24 15.43 0.36
CA ALA A 55 7.45 14.51 -0.76
C ALA A 55 6.38 13.42 -0.83
N ASP A 56 6.20 12.60 0.22
CA ASP A 56 5.38 11.40 0.14
C ASP A 56 3.91 11.71 -0.06
N LEU A 57 3.38 12.65 0.69
CA LEU A 57 1.97 13.02 0.59
C LEU A 57 1.61 13.66 -0.76
N PRO A 58 2.36 14.64 -1.29
CA PRO A 58 2.15 15.16 -2.64
C PRO A 58 2.26 14.08 -3.71
N MET A 59 3.28 13.21 -3.65
CA MET A 59 3.40 12.07 -4.56
C MET A 59 2.23 11.10 -4.44
N GLY A 60 1.82 10.79 -3.20
CA GLY A 60 0.68 9.91 -2.94
C GLY A 60 -0.64 10.45 -3.52
N ILE A 61 -0.88 11.75 -3.38
CA ILE A 61 -2.04 12.42 -3.98
C ILE A 61 -1.98 12.35 -5.51
N LEU A 62 -0.81 12.62 -6.10
CA LEU A 62 -0.60 12.54 -7.55
C LEU A 62 -0.83 11.13 -8.07
N VAL A 63 -0.22 10.11 -7.44
CA VAL A 63 -0.40 8.71 -7.83
C VAL A 63 -1.85 8.26 -7.69
N LEU A 64 -2.53 8.68 -6.62
CA LEU A 64 -3.94 8.38 -6.44
C LEU A 64 -4.82 9.05 -7.52
N ALA A 65 -4.51 10.28 -7.90
CA ALA A 65 -5.19 10.97 -8.99
C ALA A 65 -4.95 10.25 -10.34
N LEU A 66 -3.72 9.89 -10.64
CA LEU A 66 -3.37 9.11 -11.83
C LEU A 66 -4.08 7.75 -11.85
N TRP A 67 -4.08 7.04 -10.72
CA TRP A 67 -4.85 5.81 -10.59
C TRP A 67 -6.33 6.02 -10.89
N ALA A 68 -6.95 6.98 -10.25
CA ALA A 68 -8.38 7.21 -10.34
C ALA A 68 -8.84 7.69 -11.73
N LEU A 69 -8.02 8.50 -12.40
CA LEU A 69 -8.39 9.19 -13.65
C LEU A 69 -7.89 8.48 -14.89
N VAL A 70 -6.74 7.80 -14.79
CA VAL A 70 -6.03 7.25 -15.96
C VAL A 70 -6.00 5.74 -15.93
N PHE A 71 -5.49 5.13 -14.84
CA PHE A 71 -5.14 3.71 -14.84
C PHE A 71 -6.28 2.79 -14.44
N ARG A 72 -7.20 3.24 -13.61
CA ARG A 72 -8.26 2.39 -13.06
C ARG A 72 -9.12 1.74 -14.15
N ALA A 73 -9.56 2.49 -15.14
CA ALA A 73 -10.41 1.95 -16.21
C ALA A 73 -9.65 0.92 -17.05
N PRO A 74 -8.50 1.25 -17.69
CA PRO A 74 -7.79 0.25 -18.48
C PRO A 74 -7.35 -0.98 -17.67
N VAL A 75 -6.88 -0.82 -16.43
CA VAL A 75 -6.52 -1.97 -15.59
C VAL A 75 -7.71 -2.90 -15.37
N MET A 76 -8.90 -2.35 -15.19
CA MET A 76 -10.10 -3.16 -15.04
C MET A 76 -10.56 -3.78 -16.37
N ASP A 77 -10.39 -3.10 -17.49
CA ASP A 77 -10.76 -3.60 -18.82
C ASP A 77 -9.87 -4.79 -19.22
N PHE A 78 -8.58 -4.75 -18.87
CA PHE A 78 -7.63 -5.85 -19.09
C PHE A 78 -7.68 -6.94 -18.03
N ALA A 79 -8.38 -6.70 -16.91
CA ALA A 79 -8.47 -7.70 -15.84
C ALA A 79 -9.24 -8.94 -16.31
N PRO A 80 -8.81 -10.16 -15.93
CA PRO A 80 -9.56 -11.38 -16.22
C PRO A 80 -11.02 -11.28 -15.74
N GLU A 81 -11.95 -11.87 -16.47
CA GLU A 81 -13.37 -11.78 -16.20
C GLU A 81 -13.73 -12.23 -14.77
N TRP A 82 -13.11 -13.32 -14.30
CA TRP A 82 -13.30 -13.81 -12.94
C TRP A 82 -12.95 -12.78 -11.85
N LEU A 83 -11.99 -11.90 -12.12
CA LEU A 83 -11.59 -10.83 -11.21
C LEU A 83 -12.53 -9.64 -11.36
N ARG A 84 -12.77 -9.20 -12.62
CA ARG A 84 -13.64 -8.08 -12.95
C ARG A 84 -15.05 -8.24 -12.40
N ALA A 85 -15.63 -9.45 -12.50
CA ALA A 85 -16.95 -9.76 -11.96
C ALA A 85 -17.07 -9.60 -10.44
N ARG A 86 -15.98 -9.51 -9.70
CA ARG A 86 -15.96 -9.33 -8.24
C ARG A 86 -15.88 -7.87 -7.80
N PHE A 87 -15.50 -6.98 -8.70
CA PHE A 87 -15.44 -5.55 -8.41
C PHE A 87 -16.75 -4.88 -8.86
N ARG A 88 -17.44 -4.26 -7.92
CA ARG A 88 -18.49 -3.29 -8.27
C ARG A 88 -17.79 -2.00 -8.70
N LEU A 89 -17.54 -1.86 -9.98
CA LEU A 89 -17.11 -0.57 -10.48
C LEU A 89 -18.31 0.37 -10.43
N PRO A 90 -18.21 1.51 -9.72
CA PRO A 90 -19.21 2.54 -9.89
C PRO A 90 -19.20 2.94 -11.36
N THR A 91 -20.29 2.70 -12.06
CA THR A 91 -20.54 3.22 -13.41
C THR A 91 -20.60 4.75 -13.41
N ARG A 92 -20.70 5.33 -12.25
CA ARG A 92 -20.68 6.76 -12.03
C ARG A 92 -19.27 7.31 -12.28
N ARG A 93 -19.15 8.26 -13.21
CA ARG A 93 -17.96 9.08 -13.39
C ARG A 93 -17.51 9.57 -12.01
N LEU A 94 -16.19 9.55 -11.77
CA LEU A 94 -15.60 10.05 -10.53
C LEU A 94 -16.26 11.39 -10.19
N ASN A 95 -16.84 11.50 -8.98
CA ASN A 95 -17.36 12.79 -8.55
C ASN A 95 -16.16 13.74 -8.40
N TRP A 96 -16.02 14.65 -9.35
CA TRP A 96 -14.90 15.59 -9.45
C TRP A 96 -14.86 16.61 -8.29
N ARG A 97 -15.92 16.60 -7.46
CA ARG A 97 -16.00 17.42 -6.24
C ARG A 97 -16.15 16.50 -5.02
N PRO A 98 -15.05 15.95 -4.48
CA PRO A 98 -15.14 15.16 -3.28
C PRO A 98 -15.60 16.04 -2.11
N SER A 99 -16.44 15.48 -1.24
CA SER A 99 -16.81 16.14 0.01
C SER A 99 -15.59 16.27 0.94
N LEU A 100 -15.62 17.22 1.87
CA LEU A 100 -14.56 17.39 2.89
C LEU A 100 -14.29 16.09 3.63
N ARG A 101 -15.34 15.32 3.97
CA ARG A 101 -15.20 14.01 4.60
C ARG A 101 -14.43 13.02 3.72
N GLN A 102 -14.72 12.96 2.41
CA GLN A 102 -13.98 12.08 1.48
C GLN A 102 -12.53 12.49 1.35
N MET A 103 -12.25 13.80 1.29
CA MET A 103 -10.88 14.32 1.27
C MET A 103 -10.12 13.95 2.54
N SER A 104 -10.72 14.17 3.70
CA SER A 104 -10.10 13.83 5.00
C SER A 104 -9.83 12.32 5.13
N VAL A 105 -10.79 11.46 4.76
CA VAL A 105 -10.61 10.00 4.77
C VAL A 105 -9.48 9.58 3.84
N THR A 106 -9.40 10.16 2.65
CA THR A 106 -8.33 9.88 1.68
C THR A 106 -6.96 10.29 2.22
N LEU A 107 -6.87 11.50 2.78
CA LEU A 107 -5.65 12.03 3.37
C LEU A 107 -5.15 11.17 4.53
N VAL A 108 -6.05 10.85 5.47
CA VAL A 108 -5.73 9.97 6.60
C VAL A 108 -5.30 8.58 6.11
N SER A 109 -5.94 8.05 5.07
CA SER A 109 -5.56 6.74 4.50
C SER A 109 -4.17 6.75 3.89
N LEU A 110 -3.81 7.81 3.15
CA LEU A 110 -2.45 7.99 2.62
C LEU A 110 -1.43 8.07 3.77
N LEU A 111 -1.70 8.88 4.79
CA LEU A 111 -0.81 9.04 5.95
C LEU A 111 -0.64 7.74 6.73
N VAL A 112 -1.71 6.96 6.94
CA VAL A 112 -1.62 5.63 7.58
C VAL A 112 -0.76 4.70 6.73
N GLY A 113 -0.95 4.66 5.41
CA GLY A 113 -0.13 3.87 4.50
C GLY A 113 1.36 4.25 4.58
N ILE A 114 1.68 5.55 4.48
CA ILE A 114 3.05 6.07 4.61
C ILE A 114 3.64 5.69 5.97
N ALA A 115 2.89 5.90 7.06
CA ALA A 115 3.35 5.59 8.40
C ALA A 115 3.67 4.09 8.57
N THR A 116 2.85 3.19 8.02
CA THR A 116 3.12 1.74 8.07
C THR A 116 4.39 1.37 7.31
N HIS A 117 4.66 2.01 6.16
CA HIS A 117 5.88 1.83 5.41
C HIS A 117 7.12 2.29 6.22
N LEU A 118 7.13 3.53 6.66
CA LEU A 118 8.25 4.10 7.42
C LEU A 118 8.52 3.32 8.71
N LEU A 119 7.46 2.88 9.40
CA LEU A 119 7.60 2.06 10.60
C LEU A 119 8.24 0.70 10.28
N TRP A 120 7.85 0.05 9.19
CA TRP A 120 8.44 -1.22 8.78
C TRP A 120 9.92 -1.05 8.46
N ASP A 121 10.25 -0.03 7.68
CA ASP A 121 11.63 0.27 7.27
C ASP A 121 12.52 0.67 8.46
N ALA A 122 11.95 1.26 9.49
CA ALA A 122 12.67 1.58 10.72
C ALA A 122 13.35 0.35 11.36
N PHE A 123 12.81 -0.86 11.17
CA PHE A 123 13.35 -2.12 11.71
C PHE A 123 14.20 -2.91 10.71
N THR A 124 14.10 -2.62 9.42
CA THR A 124 14.63 -3.49 8.36
C THR A 124 15.71 -2.83 7.51
N HIS A 125 16.04 -1.56 7.75
CA HIS A 125 17.07 -0.83 7.01
C HIS A 125 18.21 -0.35 7.88
N PRO A 126 19.45 -0.25 7.32
CA PRO A 126 20.63 0.14 8.09
C PRO A 126 20.54 1.56 8.66
N ASP A 127 19.82 2.44 7.99
CA ASP A 127 19.53 3.83 8.35
C ASP A 127 18.20 3.98 9.12
N GLY A 128 17.47 2.88 9.34
CA GLY A 128 16.25 2.88 10.15
C GLY A 128 16.51 3.30 11.58
N TRP A 129 15.71 4.25 12.09
CA TRP A 129 15.95 4.83 13.41
C TRP A 129 15.94 3.77 14.54
N VAL A 130 15.14 2.71 14.44
CA VAL A 130 15.13 1.60 15.41
C VAL A 130 16.42 0.80 15.31
N VAL A 131 16.89 0.51 14.09
CA VAL A 131 18.15 -0.22 13.85
C VAL A 131 19.33 0.59 14.40
N LEU A 132 19.30 1.91 14.29
CA LEU A 132 20.35 2.78 14.83
C LEU A 132 20.37 2.79 16.37
N GLN A 133 19.22 2.67 17.03
CA GLN A 133 19.11 2.63 18.51
C GLN A 133 19.39 1.27 19.11
N ILE A 134 19.09 0.17 18.40
CA ILE A 134 19.17 -1.18 18.94
C ILE A 134 20.40 -1.90 18.36
N ALA A 135 21.47 -1.99 19.15
CA ALA A 135 22.74 -2.59 18.72
C ALA A 135 22.61 -4.05 18.26
N SER A 136 21.71 -4.84 18.88
CA SER A 136 21.47 -6.24 18.50
C SER A 136 20.93 -6.39 17.08
N LEU A 137 20.19 -5.42 16.55
CA LEU A 137 19.74 -5.44 15.17
C LEU A 137 20.89 -5.29 14.17
N ARG A 138 21.98 -4.63 14.57
CA ARG A 138 23.19 -4.45 13.76
C ARG A 138 24.20 -5.57 13.93
N ALA A 139 23.96 -6.48 14.89
CA ALA A 139 24.84 -7.63 15.11
C ALA A 139 24.86 -8.55 13.89
N GLN A 140 26.04 -9.13 13.62
CA GLN A 140 26.21 -10.11 12.56
C GLN A 140 25.61 -11.45 12.99
N LEU A 141 24.78 -12.05 12.12
CA LEU A 141 24.19 -13.37 12.31
C LEU A 141 24.40 -14.19 11.03
N GLY A 142 25.47 -14.99 11.02
CA GLY A 142 25.89 -15.70 9.82
C GLY A 142 26.31 -14.73 8.69
N PRO A 143 25.79 -14.88 7.46
CA PRO A 143 26.17 -14.05 6.32
C PRO A 143 25.60 -12.62 6.34
N PHE A 144 24.61 -12.34 7.19
CA PHE A 144 23.92 -11.06 7.23
C PHE A 144 23.76 -10.53 8.65
N THR A 145 23.50 -9.23 8.76
CA THR A 145 23.07 -8.59 10.01
C THR A 145 21.61 -8.96 10.34
N VAL A 146 21.24 -8.85 11.63
CA VAL A 146 19.88 -9.18 12.10
C VAL A 146 18.82 -8.37 11.38
N TYR A 147 19.02 -7.04 11.18
CA TYR A 147 18.05 -6.21 10.43
C TYR A 147 17.90 -6.70 8.98
N ARG A 148 18.96 -7.20 8.35
CA ARG A 148 18.89 -7.72 6.98
C ARG A 148 18.13 -9.06 6.90
N TRP A 149 18.27 -9.89 7.90
CA TRP A 149 17.42 -11.07 8.05
C TRP A 149 15.96 -10.68 8.23
N ALA A 150 15.67 -9.69 9.11
CA ALA A 150 14.34 -9.14 9.28
C ALA A 150 13.77 -8.63 7.95
N GLN A 151 14.58 -7.93 7.14
CA GLN A 151 14.22 -7.45 5.82
C GLN A 151 13.81 -8.58 4.88
N TYR A 152 14.61 -9.64 4.74
CA TYR A 152 14.29 -10.75 3.84
C TYR A 152 13.08 -11.55 4.32
N VAL A 153 13.06 -11.92 5.60
CA VAL A 153 11.96 -12.69 6.19
C VAL A 153 10.63 -11.91 6.08
N SER A 154 10.64 -10.63 6.38
CA SER A 154 9.44 -9.81 6.32
C SER A 154 9.00 -9.53 4.88
N SER A 155 9.92 -9.45 3.92
CA SER A 155 9.57 -9.32 2.49
C SER A 155 8.82 -10.56 1.99
N ILE A 156 9.37 -11.74 2.24
CA ILE A 156 8.73 -13.01 1.84
C ILE A 156 7.42 -13.20 2.63
N GLY A 157 7.48 -13.03 3.96
CA GLY A 157 6.31 -13.16 4.83
C GLY A 157 5.18 -12.21 4.45
N GLY A 158 5.50 -10.94 4.17
CA GLY A 158 4.53 -9.95 3.74
C GLY A 158 3.85 -10.31 2.42
N LEU A 159 4.62 -10.78 1.44
CA LEU A 159 4.05 -11.27 0.17
C LEU A 159 3.15 -12.49 0.38
N MET A 160 3.57 -13.43 1.22
CA MET A 160 2.75 -14.61 1.53
C MET A 160 1.44 -14.23 2.23
N ILE A 161 1.50 -13.33 3.22
CA ILE A 161 0.32 -12.81 3.92
C ILE A 161 -0.63 -12.13 2.94
N PHE A 162 -0.09 -11.27 2.07
CA PHE A 162 -0.89 -10.60 1.04
C PHE A 162 -1.53 -11.60 0.06
N ALA A 163 -0.77 -12.59 -0.42
CA ALA A 163 -1.28 -13.63 -1.34
C ALA A 163 -2.39 -14.47 -0.69
N MET A 164 -2.20 -14.90 0.57
CA MET A 164 -3.22 -15.63 1.32
C MET A 164 -4.48 -14.79 1.55
N TRP A 165 -4.31 -13.51 1.88
CA TRP A 165 -5.43 -12.58 2.03
C TRP A 165 -6.20 -12.42 0.70
N ALA A 166 -5.49 -12.19 -0.42
CA ALA A 166 -6.07 -12.03 -1.74
C ALA A 166 -6.82 -13.30 -2.18
N ALA A 167 -6.22 -14.49 -1.99
CA ALA A 167 -6.88 -15.77 -2.27
C ALA A 167 -8.14 -15.95 -1.41
N GLY A 168 -8.06 -15.63 -0.12
CA GLY A 168 -9.20 -15.65 0.78
C GLY A 168 -10.30 -14.65 0.39
N TRP A 169 -9.91 -13.47 -0.09
CA TRP A 169 -10.85 -12.46 -0.59
C TRP A 169 -11.59 -12.97 -1.83
N VAL A 170 -10.88 -13.53 -2.81
CA VAL A 170 -11.46 -14.10 -4.03
C VAL A 170 -12.49 -15.19 -3.70
N ARG A 171 -12.17 -16.09 -2.76
CA ARG A 171 -13.07 -17.19 -2.33
C ARG A 171 -14.32 -16.68 -1.64
N ARG A 172 -14.24 -15.60 -0.85
CA ARG A 172 -15.37 -15.05 -0.06
C ARG A 172 -16.17 -13.99 -0.80
N THR A 173 -15.72 -13.54 -1.97
CA THR A 173 -16.36 -12.50 -2.76
C THR A 173 -16.93 -13.13 -4.03
N PRO A 174 -18.21 -13.57 -4.05
CA PRO A 174 -18.84 -14.13 -5.24
C PRO A 174 -18.95 -13.05 -6.33
N PRO A 175 -19.04 -13.43 -7.61
CA PRO A 175 -19.37 -12.51 -8.70
C PRO A 175 -20.63 -11.70 -8.41
N VAL A 176 -20.69 -10.47 -8.93
CA VAL A 176 -21.80 -9.53 -8.65
C VAL A 176 -23.15 -10.09 -9.11
N GLU A 177 -23.18 -10.83 -10.22
CA GLU A 177 -24.38 -11.43 -10.78
C GLU A 177 -25.08 -12.40 -9.81
N ASN A 178 -24.33 -13.24 -9.10
CA ASN A 178 -24.87 -14.16 -8.12
C ASN A 178 -25.38 -13.46 -6.84
N ARG A 179 -24.92 -12.25 -6.56
CA ARG A 179 -25.34 -11.50 -5.37
C ARG A 179 -26.73 -10.87 -5.53
N VAL A 180 -27.17 -10.61 -6.75
CA VAL A 180 -28.51 -10.06 -7.01
C VAL A 180 -29.57 -11.14 -6.78
N LEU A 181 -29.27 -12.37 -7.16
CA LEU A 181 -30.20 -13.50 -7.01
C LEU A 181 -30.41 -13.93 -5.54
N GLU A 182 -29.43 -13.71 -4.66
CA GLU A 182 -29.55 -14.04 -3.23
C GLU A 182 -30.35 -13.00 -2.42
N THR A 183 -30.52 -11.78 -2.93
CA THR A 183 -31.27 -10.72 -2.24
C THR A 183 -32.75 -10.69 -2.62
N ASP A 184 -33.15 -11.39 -3.69
CA ASP A 184 -34.52 -11.46 -4.18
C ASP A 184 -35.23 -12.80 -3.78
N SER A 185 -34.59 -13.64 -2.97
CA SER A 185 -35.07 -14.88 -2.42
C SER A 185 -35.29 -14.79 -0.91
#